data_48c66e351a64dc3b36bc457c4bfb8598
#
_entry.id   48c66e351a64dc3b36bc457c4bfb8598
#
_cell.length_a   1.000
_cell.length_b   1.000
_cell.length_c   1.000
_cell.angle_alpha   90.00
_cell.angle_beta   90.00
_cell.angle_gamma   90.00
#
_symmetry.space_group_name_H-M   'P 1'
#
loop_
_entity.id
_entity.type
_entity.pdbx_description
1 polymer ?
#
loop_
_entity_poly.entity_id
_entity_poly.type
_entity_poly.pdbx_seq_one_letter_code
_entity_poly.pdbx_strand_id
1 'polypeptide(L)'
;MASRVVVNADRVKGTINRNIYGHFSEHLGRCIYEGLWVGEDSPIPNTNGIRNDVLEALKQMKIPVLRWPGGCFADEYHWKDGVGPREKRKRMVNTHWGGVIENNHFGTHEFMMLCELLGCEPYISGNVGSGTVQEMSEWVEYITFDGESPMANWRRENGREKPWRIKYWGVGNENWGCGGNMRAEYYADLYRQFQTYLRNYGDNKLHKIACGANTADYHWTEVLMKQAAPFMHGLSLHYYTVPGPWEKKGPATGFTTDEWWVTLKKALFMDELVTKHSAIMDVYDPDKRIDLIVDEWGTWYDVEPGTNPGFLYQQNSIRDALVAGATLHIFHRHCDRVRMANIAQLVNVLQSVILTEGERMLLTPTYHVFNMFKVHQDAELLDTWESVERTGPEGELPKVSVSASRAADGKIHISLCNLDFETGASVDIELRGLNGGVSATGTTLTSDRIDGHNTFDEPERVKPAPFRDFKLEGGHLNASLPPMSVTVLELTAG
;
A
#
# COMPACT_ATOMS: atom_id res chain seq x y z
N MET A 1 19.09 -16.24 -23.95
CA MET A 1 17.98 -16.09 -24.94
C MET A 1 17.20 -14.84 -24.54
N ALA A 2 16.60 -14.11 -25.49
CA ALA A 2 15.76 -12.97 -25.14
C ALA A 2 14.49 -13.44 -24.42
N SER A 3 14.07 -12.73 -23.40
CA SER A 3 12.76 -12.92 -22.77
C SER A 3 11.67 -12.60 -23.77
N ARG A 4 10.64 -13.44 -23.86
CA ARG A 4 9.52 -13.22 -24.77
C ARG A 4 8.23 -12.98 -23.99
N VAL A 5 7.51 -11.95 -24.39
CA VAL A 5 6.21 -11.56 -23.82
C VAL A 5 5.21 -11.42 -24.97
N VAL A 6 3.99 -11.92 -24.76
CA VAL A 6 2.87 -11.66 -25.65
C VAL A 6 1.82 -10.85 -24.90
N VAL A 7 1.42 -9.73 -25.44
CA VAL A 7 0.32 -8.92 -24.90
C VAL A 7 -0.88 -9.03 -25.84
N ASN A 8 -1.95 -9.64 -25.37
CA ASN A 8 -3.20 -9.76 -26.11
C ASN A 8 -4.10 -8.54 -25.79
N ALA A 9 -3.97 -7.48 -26.57
CA ALA A 9 -4.68 -6.23 -26.31
C ALA A 9 -6.21 -6.33 -26.47
N ASP A 10 -6.70 -7.35 -27.19
CA ASP A 10 -8.12 -7.63 -27.37
C ASP A 10 -8.70 -8.55 -26.29
N ARG A 11 -7.90 -8.98 -25.28
CA ARG A 11 -8.32 -9.91 -24.23
C ARG A 11 -8.14 -9.29 -22.84
N VAL A 12 -9.26 -8.88 -22.25
CA VAL A 12 -9.29 -8.32 -20.90
C VAL A 12 -9.48 -9.44 -19.87
N LYS A 13 -8.66 -9.44 -18.82
CA LYS A 13 -8.72 -10.40 -17.70
C LYS A 13 -9.52 -9.88 -16.51
N GLY A 14 -9.61 -8.57 -16.34
CA GLY A 14 -10.30 -7.91 -15.25
C GLY A 14 -9.95 -6.44 -15.17
N THR A 15 -10.36 -5.78 -14.10
CA THR A 15 -10.03 -4.38 -13.82
C THR A 15 -9.11 -4.30 -12.62
N ILE A 16 -8.02 -3.56 -12.76
CA ILE A 16 -7.09 -3.27 -11.67
C ILE A 16 -7.73 -2.19 -10.80
N ASN A 17 -8.22 -2.55 -9.61
CA ASN A 17 -8.81 -1.59 -8.70
C ASN A 17 -7.74 -0.57 -8.25
N ARG A 18 -8.05 0.73 -8.36
CA ARG A 18 -7.13 1.80 -7.95
C ARG A 18 -6.60 1.62 -6.52
N ASN A 19 -7.40 1.04 -5.63
CA ASN A 19 -7.04 0.86 -4.22
C ASN A 19 -5.92 -0.16 -3.98
N ILE A 20 -5.50 -0.92 -4.99
CA ILE A 20 -4.26 -1.72 -4.94
C ILE A 20 -3.04 -0.81 -4.72
N TYR A 21 -3.14 0.46 -5.13
CA TYR A 21 -2.14 1.52 -4.96
C TYR A 21 -2.31 2.31 -3.66
N GLY A 22 -2.99 1.74 -2.67
CA GLY A 22 -3.24 2.34 -1.38
C GLY A 22 -1.99 2.43 -0.50
N HIS A 23 -2.12 3.27 0.52
CA HIS A 23 -1.05 3.54 1.48
C HIS A 23 -1.56 3.40 2.91
N PHE A 24 -0.61 3.30 3.83
CA PHE A 24 -0.84 3.16 5.24
C PHE A 24 -0.10 4.23 6.02
N SER A 25 -0.77 4.86 6.97
CA SER A 25 -0.20 5.81 7.91
C SER A 25 -0.59 5.43 9.34
N GLU A 26 0.37 5.47 10.24
CA GLU A 26 0.18 5.05 11.62
C GLU A 26 0.80 6.08 12.57
N HIS A 27 0.23 6.23 13.76
CA HIS A 27 0.88 6.92 14.88
C HIS A 27 2.09 6.11 15.37
N LEU A 28 3.10 6.07 14.52
CA LEU A 28 4.34 5.37 14.68
C LEU A 28 5.50 6.27 14.26
N GLY A 29 6.47 6.46 15.14
CA GLY A 29 7.65 7.24 14.84
C GLY A 29 7.30 8.62 14.28
N ARG A 30 7.85 8.95 13.13
CA ARG A 30 7.64 10.25 12.47
C ARG A 30 6.75 10.17 11.23
N CYS A 31 5.84 9.16 11.16
CA CYS A 31 4.91 9.06 10.04
C CYS A 31 3.88 10.19 10.06
N ILE A 32 3.17 10.35 11.17
CA ILE A 32 2.16 11.40 11.33
C ILE A 32 2.83 12.72 11.70
N TYR A 33 3.41 12.81 12.91
CA TYR A 33 4.09 14.02 13.36
C TYR A 33 5.44 14.18 12.67
N GLU A 34 5.74 15.39 12.22
CA GLU A 34 6.90 15.77 11.40
C GLU A 34 6.84 15.25 9.95
N GLY A 35 6.21 14.12 9.70
CA GLY A 35 6.06 13.54 8.35
C GLY A 35 4.88 14.12 7.59
N LEU A 36 3.68 14.02 8.14
CA LEU A 36 2.45 14.55 7.55
C LEU A 36 2.00 15.84 8.23
N TRP A 37 1.98 15.84 9.57
CA TRP A 37 1.45 16.89 10.40
C TRP A 37 2.58 17.65 11.12
N VAL A 38 2.60 18.97 10.96
CA VAL A 38 3.55 19.85 11.63
C VAL A 38 2.85 20.89 12.51
N GLY A 39 1.52 21.01 12.40
CA GLY A 39 0.73 22.03 13.06
C GLY A 39 0.65 23.34 12.26
N GLU A 40 -0.42 24.08 12.47
CA GLU A 40 -0.72 25.31 11.72
C GLU A 40 0.30 26.42 11.95
N ASP A 41 0.87 26.47 13.16
CA ASP A 41 1.84 27.50 13.58
C ASP A 41 3.31 27.12 13.20
N SER A 42 3.51 25.99 12.53
CA SER A 42 4.85 25.57 12.11
C SER A 42 5.46 26.54 11.08
N PRO A 43 6.77 26.85 11.16
CA PRO A 43 7.48 27.59 10.11
C PRO A 43 7.59 26.78 8.81
N ILE A 44 7.41 25.45 8.84
CA ILE A 44 7.36 24.61 7.65
C ILE A 44 6.08 24.93 6.89
N PRO A 45 6.12 25.26 5.60
CA PRO A 45 4.93 25.56 4.81
C PRO A 45 3.89 24.45 4.91
N ASN A 46 2.67 24.82 5.33
CA ASN A 46 1.61 23.87 5.61
C ASN A 46 0.23 24.40 5.21
N THR A 47 -0.70 23.47 5.00
CA THR A 47 -2.12 23.73 4.80
C THR A 47 -2.87 23.11 5.97
N ASN A 48 -3.39 23.95 6.86
CA ASN A 48 -4.08 23.51 8.08
C ASN A 48 -3.26 22.49 8.90
N GLY A 49 -1.94 22.67 8.97
CA GLY A 49 -1.02 21.83 9.70
C GLY A 49 -0.42 20.66 8.90
N ILE A 50 -0.91 20.39 7.70
CA ILE A 50 -0.34 19.37 6.80
C ILE A 50 0.77 19.98 5.96
N ARG A 51 1.94 19.35 5.91
CA ARG A 51 3.09 19.79 5.10
C ARG A 51 2.71 19.91 3.63
N ASN A 52 2.96 21.07 3.03
CA ASN A 52 2.62 21.31 1.62
C ASN A 52 3.46 20.49 0.65
N ASP A 53 4.75 20.30 0.91
CA ASP A 53 5.65 19.49 0.08
C ASP A 53 5.18 18.03 0.01
N VAL A 54 4.86 17.44 1.14
CA VAL A 54 4.34 16.07 1.22
C VAL A 54 2.96 15.97 0.55
N LEU A 55 2.08 16.92 0.84
CA LEU A 55 0.73 16.97 0.25
C LEU A 55 0.78 17.00 -1.28
N GLU A 56 1.64 17.84 -1.85
CA GLU A 56 1.80 17.97 -3.30
C GLU A 56 2.35 16.68 -3.94
N ALA A 57 3.37 16.08 -3.31
CA ALA A 57 3.94 14.82 -3.80
C ALA A 57 2.90 13.69 -3.81
N LEU A 58 2.06 13.60 -2.76
CA LEU A 58 1.01 12.59 -2.67
C LEU A 58 -0.12 12.82 -3.69
N LYS A 59 -0.48 14.08 -3.95
CA LYS A 59 -1.45 14.43 -5.00
C LYS A 59 -0.92 14.02 -6.39
N GLN A 60 0.35 14.27 -6.67
CA GLN A 60 0.97 13.89 -7.94
C GLN A 60 0.96 12.37 -8.14
N MET A 61 1.16 11.61 -7.07
CA MET A 61 1.11 10.14 -7.08
C MET A 61 -0.31 9.58 -7.24
N LYS A 62 -1.35 10.43 -7.06
CA LYS A 62 -2.76 10.05 -7.11
C LYS A 62 -3.10 8.93 -6.13
N ILE A 63 -2.71 9.12 -4.86
CA ILE A 63 -3.03 8.18 -3.80
C ILE A 63 -4.56 7.93 -3.73
N PRO A 64 -5.02 6.66 -3.86
CA PRO A 64 -6.46 6.40 -3.96
C PRO A 64 -7.13 6.17 -2.62
N VAL A 65 -6.43 5.61 -1.64
CA VAL A 65 -6.94 5.26 -0.32
C VAL A 65 -5.82 5.34 0.70
N LEU A 66 -6.13 5.83 1.88
CA LEU A 66 -5.18 5.96 3.00
C LEU A 66 -5.76 5.29 4.25
N ARG A 67 -5.02 4.33 4.81
CA ARG A 67 -5.34 3.62 6.04
C ARG A 67 -4.74 4.35 7.26
N TRP A 68 -5.53 4.50 8.33
CA TRP A 68 -5.20 5.18 9.59
C TRP A 68 -6.14 4.66 10.70
N PRO A 69 -5.86 4.74 12.01
CA PRO A 69 -4.74 5.39 12.71
C PRO A 69 -3.54 4.45 12.93
N GLY A 70 -3.63 3.22 12.52
CA GLY A 70 -2.61 2.21 12.69
C GLY A 70 -3.10 0.87 12.15
N GLY A 71 -2.29 -0.03 12.22
CA GLY A 71 -1.65 -1.16 12.80
C GLY A 71 -1.88 -1.33 14.30
N CYS A 72 -0.84 -1.77 14.97
CA CYS A 72 -0.92 -2.03 16.41
C CYS A 72 -1.38 -0.82 17.22
N PHE A 73 -1.07 0.39 16.81
CA PHE A 73 -1.56 1.58 17.48
C PHE A 73 -3.10 1.67 17.50
N ALA A 74 -3.78 1.18 16.46
CA ALA A 74 -5.24 1.18 16.39
C ALA A 74 -5.89 0.39 17.55
N ASP A 75 -5.20 -0.62 18.07
CA ASP A 75 -5.70 -1.48 19.15
C ASP A 75 -5.58 -0.86 20.56
N GLU A 76 -4.94 0.30 20.64
CA GLU A 76 -4.87 1.14 21.85
C GLU A 76 -5.51 2.52 21.66
N TYR A 77 -5.95 2.84 20.44
CA TYR A 77 -6.48 4.15 20.11
C TYR A 77 -7.96 4.29 20.49
N HIS A 78 -8.24 5.27 21.34
CA HIS A 78 -9.59 5.68 21.73
C HIS A 78 -9.93 6.98 21.01
N TRP A 79 -10.72 6.89 19.96
CA TRP A 79 -10.95 8.01 19.03
C TRP A 79 -11.47 9.28 19.66
N LYS A 80 -12.23 9.17 20.77
CA LYS A 80 -12.74 10.33 21.53
C LYS A 80 -11.63 11.17 22.14
N ASP A 81 -10.48 10.59 22.41
CA ASP A 81 -9.30 11.29 22.91
C ASP A 81 -8.69 12.22 21.85
N GLY A 82 -8.94 11.95 20.57
CA GLY A 82 -8.40 12.68 19.42
C GLY A 82 -9.36 13.69 18.78
N VAL A 83 -10.43 14.10 19.45
CA VAL A 83 -11.40 15.09 18.96
C VAL A 83 -11.59 16.22 19.96
N GLY A 84 -12.10 17.35 19.49
CA GLY A 84 -12.26 18.58 20.28
C GLY A 84 -11.02 19.47 20.26
N PRO A 85 -10.97 20.52 21.10
CA PRO A 85 -9.85 21.45 21.17
C PRO A 85 -8.53 20.71 21.48
N ARG A 86 -7.51 20.91 20.63
CA ARG A 86 -6.26 20.14 20.69
C ARG A 86 -5.55 20.23 22.04
N GLU A 87 -5.55 21.40 22.67
CA GLU A 87 -4.94 21.62 23.97
C GLU A 87 -5.62 20.86 25.13
N LYS A 88 -6.83 20.36 24.90
CA LYS A 88 -7.61 19.57 25.88
C LYS A 88 -7.61 18.07 25.58
N ARG A 89 -7.03 17.67 24.46
CA ARG A 89 -6.99 16.25 24.08
C ARG A 89 -6.10 15.46 25.03
N LYS A 90 -6.53 14.25 25.34
CA LYS A 90 -5.82 13.37 26.26
C LYS A 90 -4.46 12.96 25.71
N ARG A 91 -3.47 12.92 26.57
CA ARG A 91 -2.15 12.35 26.27
C ARG A 91 -2.10 10.89 26.68
N MET A 92 -1.39 10.08 25.94
CA MET A 92 -1.18 8.67 26.23
C MET A 92 0.24 8.24 25.89
N VAL A 93 0.70 7.15 26.50
CA VAL A 93 1.96 6.52 26.09
C VAL A 93 1.70 5.68 24.85
N ASN A 94 2.47 5.88 23.79
CA ASN A 94 2.48 4.98 22.64
C ASN A 94 3.34 3.74 23.00
N THR A 95 2.71 2.72 23.54
CA THR A 95 3.41 1.58 24.12
C THR A 95 3.98 0.65 23.06
N HIS A 96 3.38 0.56 21.89
CA HIS A 96 3.89 -0.25 20.79
C HIS A 96 5.09 0.41 20.11
N TRP A 97 5.07 1.74 19.96
CA TRP A 97 6.02 2.42 19.08
C TRP A 97 6.83 3.48 19.81
N GLY A 98 8.00 3.06 20.31
CA GLY A 98 9.02 3.95 20.85
C GLY A 98 8.79 4.48 22.26
N GLY A 99 7.66 4.17 22.91
CA GLY A 99 7.34 4.62 24.27
C GLY A 99 7.19 6.12 24.43
N VAL A 100 6.90 6.84 23.34
CA VAL A 100 6.74 8.29 23.33
C VAL A 100 5.33 8.71 23.74
N ILE A 101 5.17 9.97 24.12
CA ILE A 101 3.86 10.53 24.46
C ILE A 101 3.13 10.94 23.19
N GLU A 102 2.00 10.30 22.92
CA GLU A 102 1.02 10.71 21.92
C GLU A 102 0.16 11.83 22.49
N ASN A 103 0.12 12.99 21.82
CA ASN A 103 -0.66 14.14 22.27
C ASN A 103 -2.07 14.22 21.64
N ASN A 104 -2.39 13.31 20.70
CA ASN A 104 -3.67 13.26 19.99
C ASN A 104 -4.00 14.54 19.18
N HIS A 105 -3.01 15.35 18.83
CA HIS A 105 -3.24 16.55 18.02
C HIS A 105 -3.69 16.24 16.59
N PHE A 106 -3.34 15.06 16.08
CA PHE A 106 -3.86 14.55 14.82
C PHE A 106 -4.87 13.44 15.12
N GLY A 107 -6.14 13.70 14.91
CA GLY A 107 -7.25 12.78 15.16
C GLY A 107 -8.19 12.70 13.97
N THR A 108 -9.45 12.36 14.23
CA THR A 108 -10.47 12.15 13.19
C THR A 108 -10.60 13.34 12.24
N HIS A 109 -10.73 14.55 12.76
CA HIS A 109 -10.90 15.76 11.94
C HIS A 109 -9.71 16.01 11.03
N GLU A 110 -8.50 15.90 11.57
CA GLU A 110 -7.26 16.10 10.83
C GLU A 110 -7.04 15.03 9.76
N PHE A 111 -7.35 13.76 10.07
CA PHE A 111 -7.27 12.68 9.10
C PHE A 111 -8.27 12.83 7.96
N MET A 112 -9.53 13.12 8.28
CA MET A 112 -10.57 13.30 7.26
C MET A 112 -10.28 14.53 6.39
N MET A 113 -9.75 15.62 6.97
CA MET A 113 -9.27 16.77 6.21
C MET A 113 -8.13 16.39 5.26
N LEU A 114 -7.15 15.60 5.71
CA LEU A 114 -6.06 15.12 4.87
C LEU A 114 -6.61 14.34 3.67
N CYS A 115 -7.54 13.43 3.89
CA CYS A 115 -8.17 12.66 2.81
C CYS A 115 -8.93 13.57 1.82
N GLU A 116 -9.65 14.59 2.32
CA GLU A 116 -10.31 15.58 1.47
C GLU A 116 -9.31 16.39 0.63
N LEU A 117 -8.19 16.83 1.23
CA LEU A 117 -7.12 17.54 0.52
C LEU A 117 -6.45 16.68 -0.56
N LEU A 118 -6.28 15.39 -0.30
CA LEU A 118 -5.69 14.42 -1.24
C LEU A 118 -6.69 13.96 -2.29
N GLY A 119 -7.99 14.04 -2.03
CA GLY A 119 -9.02 13.44 -2.86
C GLY A 119 -9.00 11.91 -2.81
N CYS A 120 -8.59 11.32 -1.69
CA CYS A 120 -8.52 9.87 -1.50
C CYS A 120 -9.60 9.37 -0.54
N GLU A 121 -9.90 8.07 -0.64
CA GLU A 121 -10.80 7.39 0.30
C GLU A 121 -10.13 7.21 1.67
N PRO A 122 -10.81 7.55 2.77
CA PRO A 122 -10.34 7.16 4.10
C PRO A 122 -10.62 5.66 4.34
N TYR A 123 -9.65 4.99 4.97
CA TYR A 123 -9.79 3.64 5.51
C TYR A 123 -9.41 3.68 6.99
N ILE A 124 -10.40 3.60 7.87
CA ILE A 124 -10.18 3.64 9.33
C ILE A 124 -10.08 2.22 9.87
N SER A 125 -9.03 1.95 10.65
CA SER A 125 -8.88 0.74 11.45
C SER A 125 -9.52 0.95 12.83
N GLY A 126 -10.62 0.24 13.10
CA GLY A 126 -11.30 0.29 14.39
C GLY A 126 -10.62 -0.56 15.44
N ASN A 127 -10.79 -0.19 16.71
CA ASN A 127 -10.14 -0.83 17.86
C ASN A 127 -11.00 -1.99 18.40
N VAL A 128 -10.63 -3.23 18.07
CA VAL A 128 -11.20 -4.44 18.67
C VAL A 128 -10.34 -4.92 19.84
N GLY A 129 -9.06 -4.54 19.89
CA GLY A 129 -8.11 -4.97 20.93
C GLY A 129 -8.49 -4.51 22.33
N SER A 130 -8.49 -3.19 22.57
CA SER A 130 -8.84 -2.59 23.87
C SER A 130 -10.14 -1.78 23.84
N GLY A 131 -10.74 -1.57 22.67
CA GLY A 131 -11.98 -0.82 22.50
C GLY A 131 -13.24 -1.63 22.79
N THR A 132 -14.37 -0.96 22.73
CA THR A 132 -15.69 -1.56 22.94
C THR A 132 -16.54 -1.46 21.68
N VAL A 133 -17.56 -2.29 21.57
CA VAL A 133 -18.56 -2.23 20.48
C VAL A 133 -19.21 -0.86 20.45
N GLN A 134 -19.59 -0.31 21.60
CA GLN A 134 -20.19 1.02 21.69
C GLN A 134 -19.26 2.11 21.18
N GLU A 135 -17.99 2.09 21.57
CA GLU A 135 -17.00 3.09 21.15
C GLU A 135 -16.85 3.10 19.61
N MET A 136 -16.75 1.94 18.99
CA MET A 136 -16.63 1.84 17.53
C MET A 136 -17.93 2.27 16.83
N SER A 137 -19.08 1.85 17.34
CA SER A 137 -20.39 2.25 16.83
C SER A 137 -20.58 3.77 16.89
N GLU A 138 -20.22 4.39 17.99
CA GLU A 138 -20.30 5.85 18.18
C GLU A 138 -19.32 6.60 17.26
N TRP A 139 -18.17 6.00 16.91
CA TRP A 139 -17.25 6.61 15.95
C TRP A 139 -17.84 6.69 14.55
N VAL A 140 -18.49 5.63 14.09
CA VAL A 140 -19.21 5.64 12.80
C VAL A 140 -20.35 6.65 12.81
N GLU A 141 -21.13 6.73 13.89
CA GLU A 141 -22.19 7.72 14.05
C GLU A 141 -21.62 9.17 14.02
N TYR A 142 -20.55 9.42 14.76
CA TYR A 142 -19.85 10.70 14.79
C TYR A 142 -19.45 11.17 13.40
N ILE A 143 -18.89 10.26 12.60
CA ILE A 143 -18.39 10.56 11.26
C ILE A 143 -19.53 10.74 10.25
N THR A 144 -20.56 9.90 10.28
CA THR A 144 -21.47 9.71 9.14
C THR A 144 -22.92 10.10 9.38
N PHE A 145 -23.36 10.29 10.63
CA PHE A 145 -24.76 10.58 10.89
C PHE A 145 -25.08 12.08 10.75
N ASP A 146 -26.13 12.41 9.97
CA ASP A 146 -26.54 13.81 9.70
C ASP A 146 -27.76 14.27 10.53
N GLY A 147 -28.33 13.39 11.36
CA GLY A 147 -29.50 13.70 12.19
C GLY A 147 -29.12 14.33 13.54
N GLU A 148 -30.13 14.40 14.41
CA GLU A 148 -29.99 14.82 15.81
C GLU A 148 -29.56 13.62 16.67
N SER A 149 -28.33 13.66 17.18
CA SER A 149 -27.81 12.68 18.14
C SER A 149 -26.66 13.26 18.94
N PRO A 150 -26.33 12.69 20.11
CA PRO A 150 -25.18 13.18 20.89
C PRO A 150 -23.86 13.19 20.08
N MET A 151 -23.60 12.18 19.28
CA MET A 151 -22.37 12.09 18.49
C MET A 151 -22.38 13.07 17.31
N ALA A 152 -23.48 13.18 16.57
CA ALA A 152 -23.60 14.17 15.49
C ALA A 152 -23.53 15.60 16.01
N ASN A 153 -24.15 15.88 17.15
CA ASN A 153 -24.09 17.19 17.79
C ASN A 153 -22.65 17.49 18.26
N TRP A 154 -21.97 16.52 18.84
CA TRP A 154 -20.58 16.69 19.25
C TRP A 154 -19.63 16.92 18.06
N ARG A 155 -19.85 16.29 16.91
CA ARG A 155 -19.14 16.63 15.66
C ARG A 155 -19.32 18.09 15.29
N ARG A 156 -20.57 18.62 15.36
CA ARG A 156 -20.89 20.02 15.06
C ARG A 156 -20.23 20.97 16.04
N GLU A 157 -20.30 20.68 17.33
CA GLU A 157 -19.58 21.43 18.38
C GLU A 157 -18.07 21.48 18.11
N ASN A 158 -17.50 20.43 17.56
CA ASN A 158 -16.11 20.34 17.18
C ASN A 158 -15.80 20.97 15.80
N GLY A 159 -16.75 21.71 15.21
CA GLY A 159 -16.54 22.53 14.02
C GLY A 159 -16.87 21.87 12.68
N ARG A 160 -17.42 20.65 12.67
CA ARG A 160 -17.85 20.00 11.43
C ARG A 160 -19.36 19.86 11.38
N GLU A 161 -20.01 20.73 10.62
CA GLU A 161 -21.47 20.73 10.50
C GLU A 161 -22.00 19.48 9.78
N LYS A 162 -21.51 19.22 8.56
CA LYS A 162 -21.95 18.09 7.76
C LYS A 162 -21.12 16.83 8.05
N PRO A 163 -21.72 15.64 7.97
CA PRO A 163 -20.98 14.40 8.10
C PRO A 163 -19.94 14.24 6.99
N TRP A 164 -18.95 13.42 7.25
CA TRP A 164 -18.09 12.89 6.20
C TRP A 164 -18.71 11.61 5.60
N ARG A 165 -18.20 11.21 4.47
CA ARG A 165 -18.42 9.88 3.90
C ARG A 165 -17.23 9.01 4.19
N ILE A 166 -17.48 7.79 4.62
CA ILE A 166 -16.44 6.77 4.77
C ILE A 166 -16.98 5.43 4.26
N LYS A 167 -16.24 4.84 3.34
CA LYS A 167 -16.58 3.54 2.78
C LYS A 167 -15.86 2.41 3.53
N TYR A 168 -14.57 2.50 3.69
CA TYR A 168 -13.74 1.42 4.20
C TYR A 168 -13.56 1.50 5.71
N TRP A 169 -13.95 0.41 6.39
CA TRP A 169 -13.85 0.29 7.83
C TRP A 169 -13.25 -1.04 8.24
N GLY A 170 -12.07 -1.00 8.87
CA GLY A 170 -11.40 -2.15 9.45
C GLY A 170 -11.98 -2.47 10.83
N VAL A 171 -12.42 -3.68 11.05
CA VAL A 171 -12.91 -4.17 12.33
C VAL A 171 -11.79 -4.97 13.00
N GLY A 172 -10.90 -4.24 13.65
CA GLY A 172 -9.69 -4.78 14.26
C GLY A 172 -8.45 -4.68 13.38
N ASN A 173 -7.33 -5.05 13.97
CA ASN A 173 -6.01 -5.13 13.35
C ASN A 173 -5.17 -6.17 14.08
N GLU A 174 -4.54 -7.07 13.33
CA GLU A 174 -3.60 -8.08 13.86
C GLU A 174 -4.06 -8.72 15.19
N ASN A 175 -5.33 -9.09 15.27
CA ASN A 175 -5.92 -9.60 16.50
C ASN A 175 -5.34 -10.93 16.94
N TRP A 176 -4.63 -11.63 16.05
CA TRP A 176 -3.79 -12.78 16.34
C TRP A 176 -2.49 -12.42 17.09
N GLY A 177 -2.09 -11.16 17.09
CA GLY A 177 -0.85 -10.62 17.68
C GLY A 177 -1.14 -9.40 18.55
N CYS A 178 -0.58 -8.25 18.20
CA CYS A 178 -0.68 -7.01 18.97
C CYS A 178 -2.13 -6.56 19.26
N GLY A 179 -3.07 -6.96 18.44
CA GLY A 179 -4.50 -6.67 18.63
C GLY A 179 -5.22 -7.58 19.62
N GLY A 180 -4.51 -8.35 20.46
CA GLY A 180 -5.15 -9.09 21.54
C GLY A 180 -4.73 -10.54 21.71
N ASN A 181 -3.78 -11.06 20.88
CA ASN A 181 -3.33 -12.46 20.92
C ASN A 181 -4.49 -13.47 20.90
N MET A 182 -5.47 -13.21 20.03
CA MET A 182 -6.70 -13.99 19.93
C MET A 182 -6.52 -15.23 19.07
N ARG A 183 -7.31 -16.27 19.37
CA ARG A 183 -7.51 -17.37 18.43
C ARG A 183 -8.51 -16.95 17.35
N ALA A 184 -8.42 -17.57 16.19
CA ALA A 184 -9.26 -17.23 15.04
C ALA A 184 -10.75 -17.31 15.35
N GLU A 185 -11.18 -18.34 16.06
CA GLU A 185 -12.58 -18.57 16.45
C GLU A 185 -13.11 -17.45 17.35
N TYR A 186 -12.32 -17.04 18.33
CA TYR A 186 -12.69 -15.95 19.23
C TYR A 186 -12.80 -14.61 18.49
N TYR A 187 -11.83 -14.31 17.63
CA TYR A 187 -11.91 -13.11 16.80
C TYR A 187 -13.11 -13.15 15.85
N ALA A 188 -13.41 -14.29 15.25
CA ALA A 188 -14.56 -14.43 14.37
C ALA A 188 -15.88 -14.07 15.09
N ASP A 189 -16.02 -14.51 16.36
CA ASP A 189 -17.20 -14.16 17.19
C ASP A 189 -17.22 -12.66 17.52
N LEU A 190 -16.07 -12.07 17.89
CA LEU A 190 -15.97 -10.63 18.15
C LEU A 190 -16.25 -9.83 16.88
N TYR A 191 -15.71 -10.23 15.73
CA TYR A 191 -15.97 -9.58 14.45
C TYR A 191 -17.49 -9.54 14.16
N ARG A 192 -18.17 -10.68 14.31
CA ARG A 192 -19.64 -10.77 14.12
C ARG A 192 -20.36 -9.78 15.03
N GLN A 193 -19.94 -9.69 16.30
CA GLN A 193 -20.54 -8.78 17.26
C GLN A 193 -20.29 -7.32 16.91
N PHE A 194 -19.04 -6.92 16.73
CA PHE A 194 -18.67 -5.53 16.41
C PHE A 194 -19.34 -5.04 15.13
N GLN A 195 -19.24 -5.79 14.04
CA GLN A 195 -19.81 -5.39 12.75
C GLN A 195 -21.34 -5.25 12.77
N THR A 196 -22.03 -5.96 13.66
CA THR A 196 -23.48 -5.86 13.81
C THR A 196 -23.93 -4.45 14.19
N TYR A 197 -23.14 -3.75 14.99
CA TYR A 197 -23.45 -2.41 15.48
C TYR A 197 -22.83 -1.27 14.66
N LEU A 198 -22.10 -1.60 13.60
CA LEU A 198 -21.63 -0.62 12.62
C LEU A 198 -22.75 -0.40 11.59
N ARG A 199 -23.43 0.73 11.72
CA ARG A 199 -24.64 1.02 10.94
C ARG A 199 -24.32 1.85 9.69
N ASN A 200 -25.10 1.62 8.66
CA ASN A 200 -25.14 2.49 7.49
C ASN A 200 -26.11 3.63 7.76
N TYR A 201 -25.61 4.84 7.95
CA TYR A 201 -26.44 6.02 8.14
C TYR A 201 -26.69 6.72 6.80
N GLY A 202 -27.93 7.03 6.49
CA GLY A 202 -28.33 7.65 5.23
C GLY A 202 -27.88 6.83 4.02
N ASP A 203 -27.18 7.46 3.12
CA ASP A 203 -26.63 6.82 1.92
C ASP A 203 -25.17 6.34 2.10
N ASN A 204 -24.60 6.54 3.29
CA ASN A 204 -23.24 6.05 3.59
C ASN A 204 -23.27 4.53 3.80
N LYS A 205 -22.61 3.79 2.93
CA LYS A 205 -22.49 2.33 3.00
C LYS A 205 -21.08 1.92 3.39
N LEU A 206 -20.97 1.19 4.50
CA LEU A 206 -19.68 0.68 5.00
C LEU A 206 -19.29 -0.59 4.25
N HIS A 207 -18.05 -0.61 3.83
CA HIS A 207 -17.35 -1.81 3.35
C HIS A 207 -16.52 -2.33 4.52
N LYS A 208 -17.06 -3.32 5.25
CA LYS A 208 -16.49 -3.84 6.50
C LYS A 208 -15.41 -4.86 6.20
N ILE A 209 -14.24 -4.65 6.78
CA ILE A 209 -13.04 -5.46 6.54
C ILE A 209 -12.68 -6.18 7.83
N ALA A 210 -12.67 -7.52 7.79
CA ALA A 210 -12.24 -8.34 8.90
C ALA A 210 -10.71 -8.41 8.96
N CYS A 211 -10.15 -8.47 10.17
CA CYS A 211 -8.74 -8.79 10.37
C CYS A 211 -8.46 -10.20 9.85
N GLY A 212 -7.61 -10.28 8.84
CA GLY A 212 -7.20 -11.53 8.22
C GLY A 212 -5.85 -12.02 8.73
N ALA A 213 -5.30 -12.97 7.98
CA ALA A 213 -4.16 -13.77 8.38
C ALA A 213 -2.82 -13.00 8.43
N ASN A 214 -1.92 -13.51 9.25
CA ASN A 214 -0.49 -13.23 9.18
C ASN A 214 0.17 -14.23 8.22
N THR A 215 0.71 -13.74 7.11
CA THR A 215 1.50 -14.55 6.16
C THR A 215 0.75 -15.84 5.75
N ALA A 216 1.27 -17.01 6.06
CA ALA A 216 0.74 -18.32 5.69
C ALA A 216 -0.17 -18.95 6.75
N ASP A 217 -0.78 -18.15 7.61
CA ASP A 217 -1.79 -18.69 8.54
C ASP A 217 -3.13 -18.94 7.80
N TYR A 218 -3.13 -19.99 7.00
CA TYR A 218 -4.30 -20.40 6.22
C TYR A 218 -5.46 -20.86 7.10
N HIS A 219 -5.17 -21.35 8.31
CA HIS A 219 -6.20 -21.72 9.29
C HIS A 219 -7.04 -20.49 9.70
N TRP A 220 -6.38 -19.34 9.95
CA TRP A 220 -7.08 -18.10 10.26
C TRP A 220 -8.07 -17.71 9.16
N THR A 221 -7.63 -17.72 7.92
CA THR A 221 -8.48 -17.42 6.76
C THR A 221 -9.67 -18.38 6.66
N GLU A 222 -9.44 -19.69 6.82
CA GLU A 222 -10.50 -20.68 6.78
C GLU A 222 -11.55 -20.47 7.86
N VAL A 223 -11.12 -20.25 9.11
CA VAL A 223 -12.02 -20.00 10.24
C VAL A 223 -12.88 -18.76 10.00
N LEU A 224 -12.26 -17.64 9.60
CA LEU A 224 -12.98 -16.40 9.35
C LEU A 224 -14.00 -16.56 8.20
N MET A 225 -13.62 -17.18 7.11
CA MET A 225 -14.52 -17.43 5.99
C MET A 225 -15.67 -18.35 6.38
N LYS A 226 -15.38 -19.42 7.11
CA LYS A 226 -16.39 -20.38 7.55
C LYS A 226 -17.41 -19.78 8.54
N GLN A 227 -16.94 -18.94 9.46
CA GLN A 227 -17.75 -18.46 10.58
C GLN A 227 -18.33 -17.06 10.38
N ALA A 228 -17.76 -16.23 9.52
CA ALA A 228 -18.11 -14.82 9.42
C ALA A 228 -18.28 -14.27 8.00
N ALA A 229 -18.08 -15.07 6.95
CA ALA A 229 -18.16 -14.59 5.56
C ALA A 229 -19.42 -13.78 5.22
N PRO A 230 -20.65 -14.15 5.66
CA PRO A 230 -21.85 -13.36 5.34
C PRO A 230 -21.85 -11.93 5.90
N PHE A 231 -20.96 -11.64 6.85
CA PHE A 231 -20.92 -10.36 7.57
C PHE A 231 -19.74 -9.47 7.15
N MET A 232 -18.93 -9.88 6.19
CA MET A 232 -17.77 -9.10 5.74
C MET A 232 -17.83 -8.79 4.24
N HIS A 233 -17.19 -7.70 3.86
CA HIS A 233 -16.98 -7.30 2.47
C HIS A 233 -15.51 -7.48 2.06
N GLY A 234 -14.61 -7.53 3.03
CA GLY A 234 -13.20 -7.76 2.83
C GLY A 234 -12.58 -8.55 3.97
N LEU A 235 -11.50 -9.26 3.66
CA LEU A 235 -10.66 -9.98 4.60
C LEU A 235 -9.21 -9.55 4.36
N SER A 236 -8.51 -9.11 5.41
CA SER A 236 -7.16 -8.61 5.26
C SER A 236 -6.10 -9.72 5.19
N LEU A 237 -4.93 -9.35 4.73
CA LEU A 237 -3.71 -10.17 4.73
C LEU A 237 -2.53 -9.26 5.02
N HIS A 238 -1.67 -9.65 5.95
CA HIS A 238 -0.42 -8.97 6.25
C HIS A 238 0.77 -9.83 5.86
N TYR A 239 1.71 -9.26 5.13
CA TYR A 239 2.98 -9.89 4.79
C TYR A 239 4.08 -8.88 4.60
N TYR A 240 5.16 -9.02 5.36
CA TYR A 240 6.38 -8.22 5.21
C TYR A 240 7.52 -9.04 4.63
N THR A 241 8.24 -8.43 3.70
CA THR A 241 9.47 -8.97 3.14
C THR A 241 10.63 -8.66 4.08
N VAL A 242 11.13 -9.69 4.76
CA VAL A 242 12.23 -9.61 5.74
C VAL A 242 13.36 -10.52 5.27
N PRO A 243 14.54 -9.96 4.87
CA PRO A 243 15.63 -10.78 4.32
C PRO A 243 16.19 -11.79 5.32
N GLY A 244 16.51 -11.34 6.53
CA GLY A 244 17.08 -12.17 7.61
C GLY A 244 16.05 -12.76 8.55
N PRO A 245 16.49 -13.34 9.67
CA PRO A 245 15.61 -13.72 10.76
C PRO A 245 15.02 -12.47 11.45
N TRP A 246 13.93 -12.67 12.21
CA TRP A 246 13.19 -11.54 12.79
C TRP A 246 14.04 -10.64 13.71
N GLU A 247 14.97 -11.24 14.45
CA GLU A 247 15.86 -10.54 15.39
C GLU A 247 17.02 -9.81 14.69
N LYS A 248 17.28 -10.14 13.42
CA LYS A 248 18.34 -9.54 12.61
C LYS A 248 17.90 -9.54 11.15
N LYS A 249 17.06 -8.56 10.82
CA LYS A 249 16.38 -8.51 9.52
C LYS A 249 17.31 -8.19 8.35
N GLY A 250 18.42 -7.53 8.61
CA GLY A 250 19.35 -7.04 7.62
C GLY A 250 19.23 -5.55 7.37
N PRO A 251 20.27 -4.92 6.81
CA PRO A 251 20.31 -3.47 6.60
C PRO A 251 19.50 -3.03 5.38
N ALA A 252 18.99 -1.80 5.43
CA ALA A 252 18.29 -1.18 4.30
C ALA A 252 19.27 -0.77 3.17
N THR A 253 20.52 -0.44 3.51
CA THR A 253 21.61 -0.08 2.59
C THR A 253 22.89 -0.81 2.99
N GLY A 254 23.87 -0.90 2.08
CA GLY A 254 25.12 -1.63 2.35
C GLY A 254 24.93 -3.14 2.50
N PHE A 255 23.85 -3.66 2.02
CA PHE A 255 23.56 -5.10 2.02
C PHE A 255 24.36 -5.85 0.94
N THR A 256 24.45 -7.15 1.11
CA THR A 256 25.18 -8.05 0.19
C THR A 256 24.33 -8.43 -1.03
N THR A 257 25.00 -8.99 -2.05
CA THR A 257 24.31 -9.56 -3.21
C THR A 257 23.39 -10.72 -2.85
N ASP A 258 23.74 -11.52 -1.84
CA ASP A 258 22.88 -12.58 -1.35
C ASP A 258 21.59 -12.03 -0.72
N GLU A 259 21.71 -10.94 0.05
CA GLU A 259 20.55 -10.25 0.63
C GLU A 259 19.66 -9.61 -0.44
N TRP A 260 20.22 -9.19 -1.59
CA TRP A 260 19.41 -8.79 -2.75
C TRP A 260 18.50 -9.92 -3.22
N TRP A 261 19.09 -11.07 -3.51
CA TRP A 261 18.34 -12.23 -4.04
C TRP A 261 17.31 -12.76 -3.04
N VAL A 262 17.69 -12.90 -1.78
CA VAL A 262 16.77 -13.35 -0.73
C VAL A 262 15.60 -12.41 -0.57
N THR A 263 15.84 -11.10 -0.61
CA THR A 263 14.76 -10.10 -0.52
C THR A 263 13.78 -10.25 -1.67
N LEU A 264 14.25 -10.33 -2.91
CA LEU A 264 13.37 -10.48 -4.08
C LEU A 264 12.62 -11.80 -4.08
N LYS A 265 13.28 -12.90 -3.71
CA LYS A 265 12.63 -14.21 -3.56
C LYS A 265 11.49 -14.15 -2.54
N LYS A 266 11.74 -13.56 -1.38
CA LYS A 266 10.71 -13.40 -0.35
C LYS A 266 9.59 -12.46 -0.77
N ALA A 267 9.89 -11.41 -1.53
CA ALA A 267 8.84 -10.53 -2.08
C ALA A 267 7.91 -11.29 -3.05
N LEU A 268 8.47 -12.14 -3.91
CA LEU A 268 7.70 -12.95 -4.86
C LEU A 268 6.86 -14.05 -4.20
N PHE A 269 7.14 -14.40 -2.94
CA PHE A 269 6.30 -15.30 -2.15
C PHE A 269 4.87 -14.78 -1.95
N MET A 270 4.65 -13.48 -2.11
CA MET A 270 3.31 -12.87 -2.10
C MET A 270 2.36 -13.56 -3.10
N ASP A 271 2.85 -14.01 -4.24
CA ASP A 271 2.02 -14.69 -5.25
C ASP A 271 1.43 -16.02 -4.72
N GLU A 272 2.25 -16.79 -4.01
CA GLU A 272 1.80 -18.02 -3.35
C GLU A 272 0.79 -17.72 -2.24
N LEU A 273 1.06 -16.71 -1.41
CA LEU A 273 0.16 -16.32 -0.32
C LEU A 273 -1.22 -15.90 -0.85
N VAL A 274 -1.25 -15.01 -1.83
CA VAL A 274 -2.51 -14.55 -2.44
C VAL A 274 -3.25 -15.71 -3.11
N THR A 275 -2.54 -16.58 -3.83
CA THR A 275 -3.13 -17.76 -4.47
C THR A 275 -3.78 -18.70 -3.45
N LYS A 276 -3.08 -19.03 -2.37
CA LYS A 276 -3.59 -19.98 -1.37
C LYS A 276 -4.71 -19.42 -0.52
N HIS A 277 -4.59 -18.17 -0.06
CA HIS A 277 -5.68 -17.50 0.67
C HIS A 277 -6.91 -17.35 -0.22
N SER A 278 -6.75 -16.94 -1.48
CA SER A 278 -7.86 -16.84 -2.43
C SER A 278 -8.55 -18.17 -2.67
N ALA A 279 -7.79 -19.27 -2.80
CA ALA A 279 -8.35 -20.60 -2.98
C ALA A 279 -9.22 -21.04 -1.80
N ILE A 280 -8.81 -20.72 -0.57
CA ILE A 280 -9.63 -20.96 0.62
C ILE A 280 -10.90 -20.11 0.58
N MET A 281 -10.77 -18.83 0.23
CA MET A 281 -11.91 -17.92 0.13
C MET A 281 -12.91 -18.40 -0.93
N ASP A 282 -12.45 -18.96 -2.06
CA ASP A 282 -13.29 -19.47 -3.14
C ASP A 282 -14.22 -20.62 -2.68
N VAL A 283 -13.83 -21.38 -1.66
CA VAL A 283 -14.67 -22.45 -1.08
C VAL A 283 -15.95 -21.89 -0.46
N TYR A 284 -15.85 -20.71 0.20
CA TYR A 284 -16.95 -20.08 0.93
C TYR A 284 -17.59 -18.91 0.18
N ASP A 285 -16.90 -18.36 -0.79
CA ASP A 285 -17.33 -17.21 -1.61
C ASP A 285 -16.87 -17.39 -3.07
N PRO A 286 -17.49 -18.35 -3.80
CA PRO A 286 -17.09 -18.66 -5.19
C PRO A 286 -17.35 -17.51 -6.16
N ASP A 287 -18.29 -16.63 -5.84
CA ASP A 287 -18.61 -15.44 -6.66
C ASP A 287 -17.63 -14.27 -6.43
N LYS A 288 -16.65 -14.45 -5.56
CA LYS A 288 -15.61 -13.44 -5.24
C LYS A 288 -16.17 -12.08 -4.84
N ARG A 289 -17.20 -12.10 -3.98
CA ARG A 289 -17.82 -10.88 -3.44
C ARG A 289 -17.02 -10.28 -2.29
N ILE A 290 -16.23 -11.11 -1.58
CA ILE A 290 -15.36 -10.68 -0.48
C ILE A 290 -13.98 -10.38 -1.03
N ASP A 291 -13.53 -9.15 -0.86
CA ASP A 291 -12.21 -8.71 -1.30
C ASP A 291 -11.10 -9.33 -0.42
N LEU A 292 -9.99 -9.72 -1.02
CA LEU A 292 -8.73 -9.91 -0.29
C LEU A 292 -8.01 -8.57 -0.27
N ILE A 293 -7.73 -8.08 0.93
CA ILE A 293 -7.15 -6.75 1.15
C ILE A 293 -5.79 -6.90 1.82
N VAL A 294 -4.73 -6.60 1.07
CA VAL A 294 -3.36 -6.68 1.57
C VAL A 294 -2.99 -5.34 2.21
N ASP A 295 -3.57 -5.06 3.37
CA ASP A 295 -3.50 -3.73 3.99
C ASP A 295 -2.26 -3.47 4.84
N GLU A 296 -1.33 -4.45 4.89
CA GLU A 296 0.06 -4.25 5.29
C GLU A 296 0.98 -5.13 4.43
N TRP A 297 1.91 -4.50 3.72
CA TRP A 297 2.95 -5.15 2.95
C TRP A 297 4.14 -4.22 2.73
N GLY A 298 5.25 -4.76 2.33
CA GLY A 298 6.47 -4.02 2.06
C GLY A 298 7.69 -4.67 2.69
N THR A 299 8.82 -3.98 2.62
CA THR A 299 10.08 -4.42 3.22
C THR A 299 10.19 -3.96 4.67
N TRP A 300 10.77 -4.81 5.50
CA TRP A 300 11.06 -4.49 6.89
C TRP A 300 12.49 -4.89 7.22
N TYR A 301 13.34 -3.89 7.39
CA TYR A 301 14.77 -4.05 7.72
C TYR A 301 15.06 -3.65 9.15
N ASP A 302 16.30 -3.83 9.57
CA ASP A 302 16.80 -3.21 10.79
C ASP A 302 16.73 -1.69 10.64
N VAL A 303 16.43 -0.98 11.73
CA VAL A 303 16.33 0.50 11.70
C VAL A 303 17.67 1.15 11.38
N GLU A 304 17.65 2.34 10.81
CA GLU A 304 18.85 3.12 10.59
C GLU A 304 19.61 3.35 11.91
N PRO A 305 20.94 3.16 11.92
CA PRO A 305 21.75 3.33 13.12
C PRO A 305 21.55 4.71 13.77
N GLY A 306 21.45 4.71 15.10
CA GLY A 306 21.28 5.94 15.88
C GLY A 306 19.84 6.46 15.96
N THR A 307 18.88 5.80 15.34
CA THR A 307 17.46 6.14 15.44
C THR A 307 16.77 5.31 16.54
N ASN A 308 15.59 5.78 17.00
CA ASN A 308 14.81 5.02 17.96
C ASN A 308 14.33 3.71 17.31
N PRO A 309 14.66 2.54 17.88
CA PRO A 309 14.28 1.24 17.30
C PRO A 309 12.76 1.07 17.12
N GLY A 310 11.96 1.69 17.98
CA GLY A 310 10.50 1.64 17.91
C GLY A 310 9.90 2.57 16.86
N PHE A 311 10.72 3.37 16.15
CA PHE A 311 10.24 4.26 15.09
C PHE A 311 10.30 3.63 13.70
N LEU A 312 10.90 2.48 13.57
CA LEU A 312 10.99 1.71 12.33
C LEU A 312 11.47 2.55 11.12
N TYR A 313 12.36 3.51 11.39
CA TYR A 313 12.93 4.35 10.34
C TYR A 313 14.01 3.58 9.59
N GLN A 314 13.82 3.41 8.31
CA GLN A 314 14.78 2.74 7.40
C GLN A 314 14.88 3.50 6.09
N GLN A 315 16.03 3.41 5.44
CA GLN A 315 16.22 3.86 4.07
C GLN A 315 15.47 2.98 3.08
N ASN A 316 15.27 3.54 1.88
CA ASN A 316 14.69 2.85 0.74
C ASN A 316 15.61 2.94 -0.46
N SER A 317 15.91 1.81 -1.09
CA SER A 317 16.82 1.72 -2.22
C SER A 317 16.13 1.27 -3.51
N ILE A 318 16.89 1.13 -4.58
CA ILE A 318 16.41 0.54 -5.83
C ILE A 318 15.90 -0.90 -5.62
N ARG A 319 16.42 -1.64 -4.63
CA ARG A 319 15.91 -2.95 -4.24
C ARG A 319 14.44 -2.87 -3.82
N ASP A 320 14.10 -1.87 -3.01
CA ASP A 320 12.71 -1.62 -2.57
C ASP A 320 11.79 -1.24 -3.73
N ALA A 321 12.30 -0.49 -4.69
CA ALA A 321 11.55 -0.18 -5.91
C ALA A 321 11.19 -1.45 -6.69
N LEU A 322 12.10 -2.41 -6.79
CA LEU A 322 11.83 -3.70 -7.45
C LEU A 322 10.88 -4.57 -6.64
N VAL A 323 11.00 -4.59 -5.31
CA VAL A 323 10.01 -5.24 -4.43
C VAL A 323 8.62 -4.65 -4.67
N ALA A 324 8.49 -3.33 -4.70
CA ALA A 324 7.22 -2.66 -4.94
C ALA A 324 6.66 -2.99 -6.33
N GLY A 325 7.46 -2.85 -7.39
CA GLY A 325 7.02 -3.10 -8.77
C GLY A 325 6.58 -4.54 -9.00
N ALA A 326 7.38 -5.50 -8.56
CA ALA A 326 7.06 -6.93 -8.71
C ALA A 326 5.83 -7.33 -7.87
N THR A 327 5.68 -6.78 -6.67
CA THR A 327 4.50 -7.05 -5.83
C THR A 327 3.23 -6.46 -6.42
N LEU A 328 3.29 -5.23 -6.96
CA LEU A 328 2.16 -4.63 -7.67
C LEU A 328 1.74 -5.47 -8.89
N HIS A 329 2.70 -6.01 -9.65
CA HIS A 329 2.38 -6.95 -10.73
C HIS A 329 1.66 -8.21 -10.24
N ILE A 330 2.03 -8.73 -9.07
CA ILE A 330 1.32 -9.85 -8.45
C ILE A 330 -0.14 -9.46 -8.17
N PHE A 331 -0.35 -8.30 -7.55
CA PHE A 331 -1.71 -7.82 -7.26
C PHE A 331 -2.54 -7.60 -8.54
N HIS A 332 -1.92 -7.13 -9.63
CA HIS A 332 -2.60 -7.03 -10.93
C HIS A 332 -3.07 -8.39 -11.42
N ARG A 333 -2.21 -9.43 -11.37
CA ARG A 333 -2.58 -10.79 -11.80
C ARG A 333 -3.74 -11.37 -10.99
N HIS A 334 -3.89 -10.95 -9.74
CA HIS A 334 -4.94 -11.38 -8.82
C HIS A 334 -6.06 -10.35 -8.63
N CYS A 335 -6.26 -9.44 -9.59
CA CYS A 335 -7.24 -8.34 -9.47
C CYS A 335 -8.69 -8.81 -9.37
N ASP A 336 -8.98 -10.06 -9.64
CA ASP A 336 -10.28 -10.69 -9.43
C ASP A 336 -10.63 -10.86 -7.94
N ARG A 337 -9.63 -10.92 -7.05
CA ARG A 337 -9.80 -11.06 -5.60
C ARG A 337 -9.13 -9.94 -4.82
N VAL A 338 -7.91 -9.52 -5.20
CA VAL A 338 -7.18 -8.42 -4.55
C VAL A 338 -7.71 -7.09 -5.08
N ARG A 339 -8.42 -6.33 -4.25
CA ARG A 339 -9.03 -5.05 -4.65
C ARG A 339 -8.57 -3.86 -3.82
N MET A 340 -7.73 -4.09 -2.82
CA MET A 340 -7.02 -3.05 -2.07
C MET A 340 -5.71 -3.62 -1.54
N ALA A 341 -4.70 -2.77 -1.49
CA ALA A 341 -3.45 -3.01 -0.79
C ALA A 341 -2.94 -1.68 -0.21
N ASN A 342 -2.25 -1.73 0.93
CA ASN A 342 -1.76 -0.52 1.60
C ASN A 342 -0.31 -0.75 1.99
N ILE A 343 0.62 -0.21 1.20
CA ILE A 343 2.04 -0.35 1.51
C ILE A 343 2.38 0.34 2.83
N ALA A 344 3.21 -0.28 3.62
CA ALA A 344 3.64 0.23 4.92
C ALA A 344 5.03 0.86 4.84
N GLN A 345 5.18 2.15 5.17
CA GLN A 345 4.14 3.10 5.45
C GLN A 345 4.37 4.37 4.61
N LEU A 346 3.51 5.38 4.75
CA LEU A 346 3.50 6.53 3.84
C LEU A 346 4.76 7.39 3.94
N VAL A 347 5.15 7.78 5.16
CA VAL A 347 6.29 8.68 5.42
C VAL A 347 7.14 8.17 6.57
N ASN A 348 8.45 8.18 6.43
CA ASN A 348 9.46 7.93 7.47
C ASN A 348 9.44 6.57 8.16
N VAL A 349 8.61 5.65 7.75
CA VAL A 349 8.43 4.36 8.43
C VAL A 349 8.45 3.22 7.42
N LEU A 350 9.25 2.20 7.67
CA LEU A 350 9.35 1.00 6.83
C LEU A 350 9.62 1.34 5.36
N GLN A 351 8.94 0.69 4.42
CA GLN A 351 9.07 1.00 2.99
C GLN A 351 8.24 2.25 2.64
N SER A 352 8.71 3.42 3.08
CA SER A 352 8.01 4.68 2.87
C SER A 352 8.26 5.25 1.48
N VAL A 353 7.28 6.01 0.98
CA VAL A 353 7.41 6.72 -0.29
C VAL A 353 8.11 8.07 -0.14
N ILE A 354 8.10 8.64 1.06
CA ILE A 354 8.69 9.93 1.38
C ILE A 354 9.51 9.82 2.67
N LEU A 355 10.67 10.49 2.71
CA LEU A 355 11.43 10.74 3.92
C LEU A 355 11.48 12.24 4.20
N THR A 356 11.41 12.63 5.47
CA THR A 356 11.50 14.03 5.92
C THR A 356 12.57 14.20 7.00
N GLU A 357 13.19 15.37 7.03
CA GLU A 357 14.11 15.79 8.07
C GLU A 357 13.99 17.31 8.25
N GLY A 358 13.39 17.74 9.35
CA GLY A 358 13.05 19.16 9.52
C GLY A 358 12.20 19.66 8.37
N GLU A 359 12.62 20.73 7.72
CA GLU A 359 11.93 21.31 6.56
C GLU A 359 12.22 20.58 5.23
N ARG A 360 13.20 19.67 5.20
CA ARG A 360 13.60 18.93 4.00
C ARG A 360 12.69 17.71 3.76
N MET A 361 12.46 17.40 2.50
CA MET A 361 11.71 16.24 2.05
C MET A 361 12.41 15.62 0.85
N LEU A 362 12.42 14.30 0.74
CA LEU A 362 12.87 13.59 -0.45
C LEU A 362 11.88 12.49 -0.84
N LEU A 363 11.87 12.17 -2.13
CA LEU A 363 11.12 11.07 -2.71
C LEU A 363 12.01 9.83 -2.78
N THR A 364 11.51 8.70 -2.29
CA THR A 364 12.23 7.44 -2.34
C THR A 364 12.09 6.75 -3.71
N PRO A 365 12.93 5.78 -4.06
CA PRO A 365 12.71 4.96 -5.25
C PRO A 365 11.33 4.28 -5.27
N THR A 366 10.79 3.90 -4.10
CA THR A 366 9.42 3.36 -3.99
C THR A 366 8.35 4.38 -4.42
N TYR A 367 8.49 5.66 -4.06
CA TYR A 367 7.60 6.73 -4.56
C TYR A 367 7.54 6.73 -6.08
N HIS A 368 8.70 6.67 -6.71
CA HIS A 368 8.79 6.73 -8.17
C HIS A 368 8.08 5.56 -8.84
N VAL A 369 8.13 4.36 -8.26
CA VAL A 369 7.37 3.20 -8.76
C VAL A 369 5.87 3.47 -8.70
N PHE A 370 5.35 3.91 -7.57
CA PHE A 370 3.92 4.25 -7.43
C PHE A 370 3.51 5.36 -8.41
N ASN A 371 4.34 6.39 -8.55
CA ASN A 371 4.07 7.48 -9.48
C ASN A 371 4.11 7.05 -10.96
N MET A 372 5.02 6.16 -11.33
CA MET A 372 5.09 5.59 -12.69
C MET A 372 3.94 4.62 -12.96
N PHE A 373 3.57 3.80 -11.97
CA PHE A 373 2.55 2.76 -12.11
C PHE A 373 1.11 3.27 -11.92
N LYS A 374 0.90 4.52 -11.51
CA LYS A 374 -0.47 5.09 -11.36
C LYS A 374 -1.32 5.00 -12.64
N VAL A 375 -0.69 4.81 -13.79
CA VAL A 375 -1.34 4.59 -15.09
C VAL A 375 -2.15 3.30 -15.15
N HIS A 376 -1.90 2.36 -14.23
CA HIS A 376 -2.63 1.11 -14.12
C HIS A 376 -3.89 1.21 -13.22
N GLN A 377 -4.07 2.33 -12.51
CA GLN A 377 -5.24 2.52 -11.65
C GLN A 377 -6.53 2.53 -12.46
N ASP A 378 -7.49 1.67 -12.11
CA ASP A 378 -8.78 1.46 -12.80
C ASP A 378 -8.65 1.03 -14.27
N ALA A 379 -7.48 0.62 -14.70
CA ALA A 379 -7.24 0.14 -16.04
C ALA A 379 -7.68 -1.32 -16.21
N GLU A 380 -8.01 -1.68 -17.44
CA GLU A 380 -8.29 -3.07 -17.81
C GLU A 380 -6.98 -3.86 -17.86
N LEU A 381 -6.86 -4.91 -17.02
CA LEU A 381 -5.73 -5.83 -17.10
C LEU A 381 -5.82 -6.63 -18.40
N LEU A 382 -4.77 -6.57 -19.21
CA LEU A 382 -4.68 -7.31 -20.46
C LEU A 382 -4.08 -8.70 -20.22
N ASP A 383 -4.54 -9.66 -21.01
CA ASP A 383 -4.01 -11.02 -20.99
C ASP A 383 -2.57 -11.01 -21.52
N THR A 384 -1.64 -11.52 -20.72
CA THR A 384 -0.22 -11.64 -21.06
C THR A 384 0.25 -13.10 -20.97
N TRP A 385 1.11 -13.50 -21.88
CA TRP A 385 1.88 -14.71 -21.78
C TRP A 385 3.36 -14.37 -21.77
N GLU A 386 4.13 -15.05 -20.92
CA GLU A 386 5.54 -14.74 -20.75
C GLU A 386 6.41 -16.02 -20.72
N SER A 387 7.56 -15.94 -21.36
CA SER A 387 8.66 -16.90 -21.23
C SER A 387 9.94 -16.10 -21.02
N VAL A 388 10.27 -15.88 -19.75
CA VAL A 388 11.37 -15.00 -19.36
C VAL A 388 12.59 -15.81 -18.94
N GLU A 389 13.76 -15.23 -19.16
CA GLU A 389 15.00 -15.76 -18.63
C GLU A 389 14.92 -15.87 -17.11
N ARG A 390 15.70 -16.79 -16.58
CA ARG A 390 15.83 -16.98 -15.12
C ARG A 390 17.09 -16.29 -14.63
N THR A 391 17.06 -15.85 -13.38
CA THR A 391 18.18 -15.17 -12.71
C THR A 391 18.27 -15.60 -11.24
N GLY A 392 19.26 -15.10 -10.54
CA GLY A 392 19.58 -15.48 -9.15
C GLY A 392 20.56 -16.65 -9.07
N PRO A 393 21.08 -16.97 -7.87
CA PRO A 393 22.16 -17.92 -7.66
C PRO A 393 21.89 -19.31 -8.27
N GLU A 394 20.65 -19.77 -8.21
CA GLU A 394 20.22 -21.09 -8.72
C GLU A 394 19.27 -20.97 -9.93
N GLY A 395 19.17 -19.77 -10.53
CA GLY A 395 18.20 -19.51 -11.60
C GLY A 395 16.74 -19.65 -11.13
N GLU A 396 16.48 -19.34 -9.88
CA GLU A 396 15.19 -19.58 -9.24
C GLU A 396 14.18 -18.43 -9.42
N LEU A 397 14.65 -17.25 -9.83
CA LEU A 397 13.80 -16.08 -10.02
C LEU A 397 13.55 -15.80 -11.51
N PRO A 398 12.38 -15.25 -11.87
CA PRO A 398 12.20 -14.68 -13.19
C PRO A 398 13.10 -13.45 -13.32
N LYS A 399 13.81 -13.31 -14.43
CA LYS A 399 14.65 -12.14 -14.67
C LYS A 399 13.82 -10.87 -14.85
N VAL A 400 12.66 -11.00 -15.51
CA VAL A 400 11.75 -9.91 -15.79
C VAL A 400 10.36 -10.24 -15.25
N SER A 401 9.75 -9.29 -14.56
CA SER A 401 8.32 -9.30 -14.22
C SER A 401 7.59 -8.30 -15.12
N VAL A 402 6.39 -8.65 -15.58
CA VAL A 402 5.63 -7.83 -16.54
C VAL A 402 4.17 -7.72 -16.14
N SER A 403 3.57 -6.57 -16.46
CA SER A 403 2.11 -6.38 -16.45
C SER A 403 1.72 -5.42 -17.58
N ALA A 404 0.56 -5.64 -18.18
CA ALA A 404 0.02 -4.78 -19.22
C ALA A 404 -1.42 -4.41 -18.95
N SER A 405 -1.79 -3.16 -19.17
CA SER A 405 -3.16 -2.70 -18.97
C SER A 405 -3.56 -1.68 -20.03
N ARG A 406 -4.87 -1.51 -20.22
CA ARG A 406 -5.46 -0.49 -21.06
C ARG A 406 -6.21 0.52 -20.20
N ALA A 407 -5.79 1.77 -20.28
CA ALA A 407 -6.45 2.89 -19.61
C ALA A 407 -7.76 3.29 -20.32
N ALA A 408 -8.60 4.07 -19.63
CA ALA A 408 -9.88 4.53 -20.18
C ALA A 408 -9.76 5.39 -21.44
N ASP A 409 -8.62 6.04 -21.66
CA ASP A 409 -8.32 6.82 -22.86
C ASP A 409 -7.82 5.95 -24.05
N GLY A 410 -7.78 4.63 -23.87
CA GLY A 410 -7.36 3.65 -24.87
C GLY A 410 -5.86 3.39 -24.93
N LYS A 411 -5.05 4.14 -24.22
CA LYS A 411 -3.61 3.91 -24.13
C LYS A 411 -3.31 2.59 -23.42
N ILE A 412 -2.30 1.90 -23.92
CA ILE A 412 -1.81 0.67 -23.29
C ILE A 412 -0.51 0.99 -22.54
N HIS A 413 -0.43 0.55 -21.31
CA HIS A 413 0.77 0.67 -20.51
C HIS A 413 1.33 -0.71 -20.21
N ILE A 414 2.63 -0.88 -20.44
CA ILE A 414 3.36 -2.11 -20.13
C ILE A 414 4.43 -1.74 -19.13
N SER A 415 4.34 -2.30 -17.93
CA SER A 415 5.35 -2.15 -16.88
C SER A 415 6.22 -3.40 -16.80
N LEU A 416 7.52 -3.18 -16.64
CA LEU A 416 8.56 -4.19 -16.67
C LEU A 416 9.53 -3.96 -15.52
N CYS A 417 9.85 -5.02 -14.76
CA CYS A 417 10.88 -4.98 -13.71
C CYS A 417 11.98 -5.96 -14.06
N ASN A 418 13.21 -5.49 -14.29
CA ASN A 418 14.39 -6.34 -14.41
C ASN A 418 14.97 -6.56 -13.01
N LEU A 419 14.85 -7.78 -12.49
CA LEU A 419 15.26 -8.15 -11.13
C LEU A 419 16.76 -8.45 -11.02
N ASP A 420 17.45 -8.56 -12.16
CA ASP A 420 18.88 -8.85 -12.21
C ASP A 420 19.68 -7.55 -12.02
N PHE A 421 20.56 -7.53 -11.00
CA PHE A 421 21.38 -6.35 -10.74
C PHE A 421 22.65 -6.29 -11.56
N GLU A 422 23.09 -7.41 -12.14
CA GLU A 422 24.36 -7.50 -12.89
C GLU A 422 24.15 -7.20 -14.37
N THR A 423 23.05 -7.71 -14.94
CA THR A 423 22.87 -7.72 -16.39
C THR A 423 21.54 -7.11 -16.82
N GLY A 424 21.57 -6.41 -17.95
CA GLY A 424 20.38 -5.97 -18.64
C GLY A 424 19.52 -7.13 -19.15
N ALA A 425 18.28 -6.86 -19.49
CA ALA A 425 17.38 -7.86 -20.03
C ALA A 425 16.88 -7.42 -21.43
N SER A 426 17.04 -8.30 -22.41
CA SER A 426 16.41 -8.14 -23.73
C SER A 426 15.02 -8.78 -23.70
N VAL A 427 14.00 -8.01 -24.04
CA VAL A 427 12.60 -8.45 -24.03
C VAL A 427 11.98 -8.19 -25.39
N ASP A 428 11.51 -9.26 -26.04
CA ASP A 428 10.67 -9.19 -27.26
C ASP A 428 9.20 -9.25 -26.84
N ILE A 429 8.46 -8.17 -27.05
CA ILE A 429 7.05 -8.03 -26.72
C ILE A 429 6.24 -8.08 -28.02
N GLU A 430 5.54 -9.20 -28.25
CA GLU A 430 4.59 -9.33 -29.34
C GLU A 430 3.25 -8.69 -28.93
N LEU A 431 2.81 -7.70 -29.72
CA LEU A 431 1.56 -6.96 -29.49
C LEU A 431 0.46 -7.51 -30.40
N ARG A 432 -0.53 -8.19 -29.85
CA ARG A 432 -1.67 -8.76 -30.58
C ARG A 432 -2.93 -7.95 -30.37
N GLY A 433 -3.80 -7.93 -31.36
CA GLY A 433 -5.09 -7.25 -31.29
C GLY A 433 -5.01 -5.71 -31.41
N LEU A 434 -3.85 -5.17 -31.83
CA LEU A 434 -3.70 -3.75 -32.16
C LEU A 434 -3.78 -3.57 -33.68
N ASN A 435 -4.70 -2.71 -34.11
CA ASN A 435 -4.90 -2.36 -35.52
C ASN A 435 -4.36 -0.97 -35.77
N GLY A 436 -3.59 -0.81 -36.83
CA GLY A 436 -3.03 0.48 -37.23
C GLY A 436 -1.60 0.76 -36.76
N GLY A 437 -1.14 1.98 -36.96
CA GLY A 437 0.15 2.42 -36.45
C GLY A 437 0.14 2.58 -34.95
N VAL A 438 1.20 2.14 -34.28
CA VAL A 438 1.37 2.31 -32.84
C VAL A 438 2.62 3.15 -32.62
N SER A 439 2.53 4.15 -31.74
CA SER A 439 3.68 4.90 -31.23
C SER A 439 3.96 4.48 -29.76
N ALA A 440 5.20 4.60 -29.33
CA ALA A 440 5.58 4.24 -27.97
C ALA A 440 6.48 5.32 -27.35
N THR A 441 6.30 5.53 -26.05
CA THR A 441 7.22 6.30 -25.19
C THR A 441 7.57 5.46 -23.98
N GLY A 442 8.69 5.78 -23.31
CA GLY A 442 9.12 5.01 -22.14
C GLY A 442 9.74 5.87 -21.06
N THR A 443 9.61 5.39 -19.82
CA THR A 443 10.24 5.95 -18.63
C THR A 443 10.85 4.80 -17.83
N THR A 444 12.07 4.99 -17.31
CA THR A 444 12.76 3.97 -16.53
C THR A 444 13.33 4.55 -15.23
N LEU A 445 13.35 3.73 -14.20
CA LEU A 445 14.02 3.96 -12.92
C LEU A 445 15.07 2.87 -12.77
N THR A 446 16.32 3.26 -12.55
CA THR A 446 17.46 2.35 -12.34
C THR A 446 18.50 3.01 -11.46
N SER A 447 19.54 2.28 -11.10
CA SER A 447 20.67 2.78 -10.31
C SER A 447 21.97 2.18 -10.82
N ASP A 448 23.07 2.84 -10.48
CA ASP A 448 24.46 2.37 -10.70
C ASP A 448 24.97 1.45 -9.58
N ARG A 449 24.19 1.31 -8.48
CA ARG A 449 24.51 0.51 -7.30
C ARG A 449 23.31 -0.27 -6.82
N ILE A 450 23.54 -1.48 -6.29
CA ILE A 450 22.48 -2.33 -5.74
C ILE A 450 21.72 -1.70 -4.57
N ASP A 451 22.39 -0.85 -3.80
CA ASP A 451 21.82 -0.10 -2.68
C ASP A 451 21.59 1.38 -3.00
N GLY A 452 21.52 1.73 -4.29
CA GLY A 452 21.29 3.11 -4.72
C GLY A 452 20.00 3.66 -4.12
N HIS A 453 20.13 4.80 -3.44
CA HIS A 453 19.04 5.46 -2.73
C HIS A 453 19.22 6.97 -2.71
N ASN A 454 18.17 7.69 -2.35
CA ASN A 454 18.18 9.14 -2.22
C ASN A 454 18.47 9.55 -0.78
N THR A 455 19.30 10.57 -0.62
CA THR A 455 19.62 11.19 0.67
C THR A 455 19.22 12.67 0.64
N PHE A 456 19.17 13.33 1.80
CA PHE A 456 18.86 14.77 1.84
C PHE A 456 19.93 15.63 1.17
N ASP A 457 21.15 15.13 1.02
CA ASP A 457 22.22 15.81 0.29
C ASP A 457 22.22 15.48 -1.22
N GLU A 458 21.69 14.29 -1.60
CA GLU A 458 21.52 13.83 -2.99
C GLU A 458 20.09 13.32 -3.21
N PRO A 459 19.07 14.20 -3.19
CA PRO A 459 17.68 13.77 -3.16
C PRO A 459 17.15 13.20 -4.49
N GLU A 460 17.91 13.35 -5.57
CA GLU A 460 17.54 12.90 -6.93
C GLU A 460 18.56 11.92 -7.53
N ARG A 461 19.34 11.24 -6.71
CA ARG A 461 20.32 10.26 -7.20
C ARG A 461 19.63 9.12 -7.97
N VAL A 462 18.52 8.63 -7.47
CA VAL A 462 17.68 7.62 -8.10
C VAL A 462 16.35 8.28 -8.46
N LYS A 463 16.17 8.59 -9.72
CA LYS A 463 14.95 9.23 -10.24
C LYS A 463 14.61 8.72 -11.63
N PRO A 464 13.34 8.79 -12.05
CA PRO A 464 12.92 8.40 -13.39
C PRO A 464 13.62 9.20 -14.47
N ALA A 465 13.92 8.53 -15.57
CA ALA A 465 14.49 9.11 -16.78
C ALA A 465 13.76 8.59 -18.03
N PRO A 466 13.78 9.35 -19.16
CA PRO A 466 13.25 8.86 -20.42
C PRO A 466 13.94 7.55 -20.83
N PHE A 467 13.15 6.54 -21.18
CA PHE A 467 13.63 5.28 -21.71
C PHE A 467 13.49 5.27 -23.22
N ARG A 468 14.57 4.99 -23.92
CA ARG A 468 14.65 5.02 -25.41
C ARG A 468 15.23 3.76 -26.03
N ASP A 469 15.71 2.82 -25.21
CA ASP A 469 16.35 1.60 -25.69
C ASP A 469 15.31 0.54 -26.07
N PHE A 470 14.41 0.94 -26.98
CA PHE A 470 13.42 0.05 -27.57
C PHE A 470 13.20 0.37 -29.04
N LYS A 471 12.75 -0.64 -29.78
CA LYS A 471 12.35 -0.54 -31.21
C LYS A 471 10.99 -1.18 -31.39
N LEU A 472 10.09 -0.45 -32.01
CA LEU A 472 8.75 -0.93 -32.36
C LEU A 472 8.70 -1.15 -33.89
N GLU A 473 8.50 -2.39 -34.32
CA GLU A 473 8.48 -2.79 -35.70
C GLU A 473 7.65 -4.05 -35.90
N GLY A 474 6.76 -4.07 -36.90
CA GLY A 474 6.00 -5.26 -37.28
C GLY A 474 5.11 -5.85 -36.20
N GLY A 475 4.61 -5.05 -35.27
CA GLY A 475 3.81 -5.54 -34.13
C GLY A 475 4.64 -6.09 -32.96
N HIS A 476 5.96 -5.95 -33.03
CA HIS A 476 6.89 -6.30 -31.97
C HIS A 476 7.54 -5.06 -31.39
N LEU A 477 7.62 -5.01 -30.06
CA LEU A 477 8.39 -4.02 -29.32
C LEU A 477 9.57 -4.74 -28.67
N ASN A 478 10.78 -4.48 -29.18
CA ASN A 478 12.03 -5.01 -28.64
C ASN A 478 12.63 -4.00 -27.68
N ALA A 479 12.73 -4.32 -26.40
CA ALA A 479 13.27 -3.44 -25.38
C ALA A 479 14.54 -4.03 -24.76
N SER A 480 15.52 -3.17 -24.47
CA SER A 480 16.76 -3.51 -23.75
C SER A 480 16.74 -2.84 -22.38
N LEU A 481 16.25 -3.55 -21.38
CA LEU A 481 16.10 -3.02 -20.01
C LEU A 481 17.47 -2.94 -19.33
N PRO A 482 17.80 -1.83 -18.63
CA PRO A 482 18.99 -1.78 -17.81
C PRO A 482 18.92 -2.80 -16.65
N PRO A 483 20.04 -3.14 -15.99
CA PRO A 483 20.02 -3.90 -14.74
C PRO A 483 19.20 -3.21 -13.67
N MET A 484 18.62 -3.98 -12.72
CA MET A 484 17.87 -3.46 -11.57
C MET A 484 16.98 -2.27 -11.91
N SER A 485 16.06 -2.46 -12.85
CA SER A 485 15.24 -1.38 -13.38
C SER A 485 13.75 -1.63 -13.30
N VAL A 486 13.01 -0.54 -13.17
CA VAL A 486 11.56 -0.49 -13.32
C VAL A 486 11.26 0.40 -14.52
N THR A 487 10.60 -0.13 -15.54
CA THR A 487 10.33 0.58 -16.80
C THR A 487 8.84 0.54 -17.12
N VAL A 488 8.29 1.67 -17.54
CA VAL A 488 6.91 1.78 -18.05
C VAL A 488 6.97 2.27 -19.49
N LEU A 489 6.31 1.50 -20.36
CA LEU A 489 6.09 1.85 -21.76
C LEU A 489 4.64 2.26 -21.94
N GLU A 490 4.41 3.40 -22.58
CA GLU A 490 3.09 3.86 -22.98
C GLU A 490 2.95 3.69 -24.49
N LEU A 491 1.90 2.98 -24.93
CA LEU A 491 1.58 2.75 -26.32
C LEU A 491 0.30 3.52 -26.67
N THR A 492 0.36 4.26 -27.77
CA THR A 492 -0.77 4.99 -28.32
C THR A 492 -1.05 4.46 -29.73
N ALA A 493 -2.29 3.98 -29.96
CA ALA A 493 -2.75 3.62 -31.28
C ALA A 493 -2.94 4.90 -32.13
N GLY A 494 -2.46 4.86 -33.39
CA GLY A 494 -2.58 5.97 -34.34
C GLY A 494 -3.95 6.05 -34.99
#